data_0200c483b12e3ca74c7d025fb6949fc1
#
_entry.id   0200c483b12e3ca74c7d025fb6949fc1
#
_cell.length_a   1.000
_cell.length_b   1.000
_cell.length_c   1.000
_cell.angle_alpha   90.00
_cell.angle_beta   90.00
_cell.angle_gamma   90.00
#
_symmetry.space_group_name_H-M   'P 1'
#
loop_
_entity.id
_entity.type
_entity.pdbx_description
1 polymer ?
#
loop_
_entity_poly.entity_id
_entity_poly.type
_entity_poly.pdbx_seq_one_letter_code
_entity_poly.pdbx_strand_id
1 'polypeptide(L)'
;MCGIVGFTGVQQAAPILLSGLSKLEYRGYDSAGIAVRDGDKLAEVVKAKGRLGNLAEKTDEGRALRGTCGIGHTRWATHGEPSQINAHPHVSGNCTRSGSGEVESEVVGVHNGIIENYAELKDKLLKHGYTFYSETDTEVVIKLVDYYYRKYNLGPVDAIAKTMVRVRGSYALELMFRDYPGEIWVARKDSPMIIGIADGETYVASDVPAILKYTRQVYYIGNLEFARLTPGEAHFYNLNGEEIEKKTTQIKWDAEAAEKAGFEHFMMKEIHEQPKAIQDTLNSVIKDGVIDFSGLELTKEEILGFEQIYIVACGSAWHVGMAAQYVLEDMARIPVRVELASEFRYRSMAINRNALVIAISQSGETADTLAALRLAKEKGMTTLAIVNVVGSSIAREADKVFYTLADPEISVATTKAYSAQLAAMYCIAVEFALVRGKITEEQYAYYISELLTIAPKINKILEDKERLQWFAAKYAGAHDVFFVGRGIDYAVSLEGSLKLKEISYIHSEAYAAGELKHGTISLIEPGTLVIGVLTQSKLYEKTMSNMVECRSRGAYLLGLTTYGKYEIEETVDFAVYVPRIDEYFAGSLAVVPLQLLGYYVSVAKGLDVDKPRNLAKSVTVE
;
A
#
# COMPACT_ATOMS: atom_id res chain seq x y z
N MET A 1 4.17 7.24 -5.48
CA MET A 1 4.23 6.32 -6.64
C MET A 1 3.26 6.75 -7.71
N CYS A 2 3.55 6.34 -8.97
CA CYS A 2 2.82 6.81 -10.15
C CYS A 2 1.60 5.94 -10.48
N GLY A 3 0.62 6.50 -11.20
CA GLY A 3 -0.51 5.77 -11.79
C GLY A 3 -0.40 5.70 -13.30
N ILE A 4 -0.58 4.52 -13.88
CA ILE A 4 -0.68 4.29 -15.33
C ILE A 4 -2.11 3.90 -15.68
N VAL A 5 -2.62 4.45 -16.79
CA VAL A 5 -3.86 4.02 -17.43
C VAL A 5 -3.70 4.07 -18.94
N GLY A 6 -4.05 2.98 -19.63
CA GLY A 6 -4.11 2.89 -21.08
C GLY A 6 -5.46 2.41 -21.57
N PHE A 7 -5.80 2.80 -22.78
CA PHE A 7 -7.03 2.40 -23.44
C PHE A 7 -6.84 2.30 -24.96
N THR A 8 -7.31 1.22 -25.54
CA THR A 8 -7.53 1.09 -26.98
C THR A 8 -8.86 0.41 -27.25
N GLY A 9 -9.67 0.97 -28.14
CA GLY A 9 -11.02 0.50 -28.39
C GLY A 9 -11.79 1.35 -29.39
N VAL A 10 -13.11 1.44 -29.19
CA VAL A 10 -14.02 2.19 -30.06
C VAL A 10 -14.45 3.54 -29.46
N GLN A 11 -14.30 3.73 -28.16
CA GLN A 11 -14.65 4.97 -27.47
C GLN A 11 -13.52 6.00 -27.54
N GLN A 12 -13.81 7.27 -27.18
CA GLN A 12 -12.78 8.30 -27.03
C GLN A 12 -11.89 7.98 -25.84
N ALA A 13 -10.57 7.91 -26.07
CA ALA A 13 -9.60 7.49 -25.06
C ALA A 13 -9.44 8.52 -23.92
N ALA A 14 -9.37 9.83 -24.23
CA ALA A 14 -9.04 10.84 -23.24
C ALA A 14 -9.96 10.87 -22.02
N PRO A 15 -11.31 10.82 -22.13
CA PRO A 15 -12.19 10.77 -20.97
C PRO A 15 -12.00 9.49 -20.11
N ILE A 16 -11.72 8.36 -20.77
CA ILE A 16 -11.46 7.07 -20.09
C ILE A 16 -10.16 7.15 -19.30
N LEU A 17 -9.10 7.69 -19.93
CA LEU A 17 -7.80 7.89 -19.27
C LEU A 17 -7.94 8.80 -18.05
N LEU A 18 -8.61 9.95 -18.18
CA LEU A 18 -8.83 10.88 -17.07
C LEU A 18 -9.65 10.23 -15.94
N SER A 19 -10.71 9.51 -16.29
CA SER A 19 -11.53 8.77 -15.31
C SER A 19 -10.70 7.72 -14.56
N GLY A 20 -9.90 6.93 -15.26
CA GLY A 20 -9.02 5.94 -14.64
C GLY A 20 -7.91 6.56 -13.78
N LEU A 21 -7.25 7.62 -14.27
CA LEU A 21 -6.22 8.35 -13.54
C LEU A 21 -6.77 9.01 -12.27
N SER A 22 -8.02 9.47 -12.27
CA SER A 22 -8.66 10.03 -11.07
C SER A 22 -8.77 9.01 -9.94
N LYS A 23 -8.95 7.73 -10.28
CA LYS A 23 -8.96 6.62 -9.31
C LYS A 23 -7.56 6.22 -8.85
N LEU A 24 -6.50 6.69 -9.50
CA LEU A 24 -5.09 6.42 -9.17
C LEU A 24 -4.36 7.65 -8.63
N GLU A 25 -5.01 8.82 -8.49
CA GLU A 25 -4.37 10.05 -8.04
C GLU A 25 -3.75 9.92 -6.63
N TYR A 26 -4.26 9.01 -5.79
CA TYR A 26 -3.67 8.67 -4.50
C TYR A 26 -2.25 8.07 -4.61
N ARG A 27 -1.85 7.62 -5.81
CA ARG A 27 -0.50 7.09 -6.09
C ARG A 27 0.49 8.18 -6.50
N GLY A 28 0.04 9.29 -7.09
CA GLY A 28 0.92 10.39 -7.51
C GLY A 28 0.11 11.60 -7.98
N TYR A 29 0.54 12.79 -7.61
CA TYR A 29 -0.17 14.05 -7.86
C TYR A 29 0.77 15.24 -8.14
N ASP A 30 2.07 14.99 -8.39
CA ASP A 30 3.07 16.03 -8.65
C ASP A 30 2.97 16.58 -10.07
N SER A 31 2.54 15.74 -11.00
CA SER A 31 2.22 16.09 -12.38
C SER A 31 1.38 14.99 -13.03
N ALA A 32 0.67 15.31 -14.10
CA ALA A 32 -0.10 14.38 -14.89
C ALA A 32 0.04 14.66 -16.39
N GLY A 33 -0.24 13.65 -17.21
CA GLY A 33 -0.33 13.82 -18.66
C GLY A 33 -0.91 12.62 -19.35
N ILE A 34 -1.40 12.86 -20.56
CA ILE A 34 -1.96 11.86 -21.46
C ILE A 34 -1.38 12.03 -22.86
N ALA A 35 -1.29 10.94 -23.59
CA ALA A 35 -1.07 10.93 -25.04
C ALA A 35 -2.23 10.18 -25.70
N VAL A 36 -2.84 10.78 -26.71
CA VAL A 36 -3.97 10.22 -27.44
C VAL A 36 -3.69 10.20 -28.93
N ARG A 37 -4.15 9.16 -29.61
CA ARG A 37 -3.95 8.99 -31.03
C ARG A 37 -5.26 8.71 -31.75
N ASP A 38 -5.48 9.43 -32.85
CA ASP A 38 -6.63 9.30 -33.75
C ASP A 38 -6.21 8.59 -35.05
N GLY A 39 -6.38 7.27 -35.09
CA GLY A 39 -5.99 6.45 -36.24
C GLY A 39 -4.51 6.61 -36.59
N ASP A 40 -4.22 6.94 -37.87
CA ASP A 40 -2.85 7.09 -38.37
C ASP A 40 -2.20 8.44 -38.05
N LYS A 41 -2.92 9.37 -37.42
CA LYS A 41 -2.36 10.67 -37.05
C LYS A 41 -1.25 10.55 -36.03
N LEU A 42 -0.46 11.60 -35.88
CA LEU A 42 0.52 11.71 -34.77
C LEU A 42 -0.17 11.71 -33.40
N ALA A 43 0.51 11.19 -32.40
CA ALA A 43 0.01 11.26 -31.07
C ALA A 43 0.00 12.71 -30.56
N GLU A 44 -1.09 13.12 -29.95
CA GLU A 44 -1.19 14.40 -29.25
C GLU A 44 -0.90 14.19 -27.75
N VAL A 45 0.09 14.90 -27.22
CA VAL A 45 0.54 14.81 -25.83
C VAL A 45 0.13 16.08 -25.08
N VAL A 46 -0.56 15.94 -23.95
CA VAL A 46 -0.89 17.04 -23.06
C VAL A 46 -0.40 16.72 -21.65
N LYS A 47 0.30 17.70 -21.06
CA LYS A 47 0.92 17.56 -19.73
C LYS A 47 0.55 18.74 -18.82
N ALA A 48 0.46 18.48 -17.54
CA ALA A 48 0.24 19.49 -16.51
C ALA A 48 1.09 19.22 -15.26
N LYS A 49 1.61 20.28 -14.64
CA LYS A 49 2.19 20.23 -13.30
C LYS A 49 1.05 20.25 -12.27
N GLY A 50 1.23 19.53 -11.17
CA GLY A 50 0.27 19.46 -10.06
C GLY A 50 -0.79 18.38 -10.26
N ARG A 51 -1.89 18.51 -9.55
CA ARG A 51 -2.98 17.53 -9.49
C ARG A 51 -3.65 17.29 -10.86
N LEU A 52 -4.29 16.14 -11.00
CA LEU A 52 -4.98 15.72 -12.24
C LEU A 52 -6.01 16.75 -12.74
N GLY A 53 -6.65 17.49 -11.83
CA GLY A 53 -7.59 18.57 -12.20
C GLY A 53 -6.99 19.61 -13.17
N ASN A 54 -5.70 19.92 -13.04
CA ASN A 54 -4.99 20.84 -13.95
C ASN A 54 -4.88 20.26 -15.37
N LEU A 55 -4.77 18.94 -15.50
CA LEU A 55 -4.76 18.27 -16.81
C LEU A 55 -6.17 18.18 -17.38
N ALA A 56 -7.17 17.88 -16.56
CA ALA A 56 -8.57 17.81 -16.95
C ALA A 56 -9.06 19.18 -17.49
N GLU A 57 -8.73 20.29 -16.82
CA GLU A 57 -9.02 21.64 -17.30
C GLU A 57 -8.36 21.93 -18.65
N LYS A 58 -7.07 21.61 -18.82
CA LYS A 58 -6.33 21.81 -20.08
C LYS A 58 -6.90 21.03 -21.26
N THR A 59 -7.53 19.92 -21.00
CA THR A 59 -8.09 19.02 -22.02
C THR A 59 -9.61 19.15 -22.18
N ASP A 60 -10.24 20.15 -21.51
CA ASP A 60 -11.70 20.27 -21.46
C ASP A 60 -12.36 18.94 -21.05
N GLU A 61 -11.94 18.37 -19.92
CA GLU A 61 -12.38 17.05 -19.44
C GLU A 61 -12.16 15.92 -20.48
N GLY A 62 -11.10 16.05 -21.27
CA GLY A 62 -10.76 15.13 -22.36
C GLY A 62 -11.48 15.38 -23.69
N ARG A 63 -12.41 16.31 -23.77
CA ARG A 63 -13.19 16.60 -25.00
C ARG A 63 -12.37 17.28 -26.08
N ALA A 64 -11.31 17.98 -25.71
CA ALA A 64 -10.41 18.65 -26.65
C ALA A 64 -9.55 17.67 -27.46
N LEU A 65 -9.34 16.44 -26.98
CA LEU A 65 -8.51 15.42 -27.62
C LEU A 65 -9.37 14.36 -28.28
N ARG A 66 -9.12 14.11 -29.55
CA ARG A 66 -9.80 13.05 -30.31
C ARG A 66 -8.89 11.86 -30.52
N GLY A 67 -9.43 10.66 -30.39
CA GLY A 67 -8.73 9.40 -30.64
C GLY A 67 -9.23 8.28 -29.76
N THR A 68 -9.07 7.06 -30.25
CA THR A 68 -9.58 5.83 -29.61
C THR A 68 -8.46 4.98 -29.01
N CYS A 69 -7.21 5.44 -29.09
CA CYS A 69 -6.06 4.80 -28.47
C CYS A 69 -5.28 5.85 -27.67
N GLY A 70 -4.87 5.53 -26.44
CA GLY A 70 -4.11 6.49 -25.64
C GLY A 70 -3.57 5.89 -24.36
N ILE A 71 -2.57 6.58 -23.81
CA ILE A 71 -1.86 6.24 -22.57
C ILE A 71 -1.84 7.46 -21.64
N GLY A 72 -1.85 7.23 -20.34
CA GLY A 72 -1.89 8.31 -19.38
C GLY A 72 -1.18 7.97 -18.08
N HIS A 73 -0.78 9.03 -17.36
CA HIS A 73 0.06 8.91 -16.18
C HIS A 73 -0.21 10.00 -15.15
N THR A 74 -0.20 9.63 -13.87
CA THR A 74 -0.05 10.54 -12.74
C THR A 74 1.28 10.27 -12.05
N ARG A 75 2.11 11.30 -11.88
CA ARG A 75 3.50 11.18 -11.46
C ARG A 75 3.68 11.48 -9.98
N TRP A 76 4.46 10.63 -9.33
CA TRP A 76 5.19 10.90 -8.12
C TRP A 76 6.67 11.09 -8.50
N ALA A 77 7.23 12.27 -8.25
CA ALA A 77 8.58 12.60 -8.72
C ALA A 77 9.67 11.83 -7.96
N THR A 78 10.46 11.05 -8.70
CA THR A 78 11.66 10.35 -8.21
C THR A 78 12.91 10.96 -8.83
N HIS A 79 12.94 11.13 -10.16
CA HIS A 79 14.05 11.73 -10.92
C HIS A 79 13.54 12.97 -11.65
N GLY A 80 14.18 14.10 -11.43
CA GLY A 80 13.78 15.41 -11.95
C GLY A 80 12.62 16.05 -11.17
N GLU A 81 12.69 17.35 -10.97
CA GLU A 81 11.69 18.12 -10.21
C GLU A 81 10.28 18.02 -10.80
N PRO A 82 9.22 18.23 -10.01
CA PRO A 82 7.86 18.35 -10.52
C PRO A 82 7.71 19.54 -11.47
N SER A 83 7.68 19.25 -12.77
CA SER A 83 7.54 20.24 -13.84
C SER A 83 6.75 19.66 -15.00
N GLN A 84 6.25 20.52 -15.90
CA GLN A 84 5.51 20.05 -17.08
C GLN A 84 6.41 19.26 -18.04
N ILE A 85 7.69 19.63 -18.16
CA ILE A 85 8.64 18.95 -19.06
C ILE A 85 9.01 17.55 -18.53
N ASN A 86 9.12 17.38 -17.22
CA ASN A 86 9.40 16.12 -16.55
C ASN A 86 8.15 15.25 -16.33
N ALA A 87 6.95 15.76 -16.63
CA ALA A 87 5.71 14.96 -16.60
C ALA A 87 5.71 13.93 -17.74
N HIS A 88 5.09 12.77 -17.49
CA HIS A 88 4.81 11.77 -18.53
C HIS A 88 3.54 12.15 -19.32
N PRO A 89 3.36 11.64 -20.55
CA PRO A 89 4.22 10.74 -21.33
C PRO A 89 5.50 11.39 -21.85
N HIS A 90 6.56 10.57 -22.07
CA HIS A 90 7.78 10.98 -22.75
C HIS A 90 7.78 10.48 -24.20
N VAL A 91 8.57 11.14 -25.05
CA VAL A 91 8.66 10.86 -26.49
C VAL A 91 10.11 10.58 -26.90
N SER A 92 10.32 9.75 -27.90
CA SER A 92 11.66 9.44 -28.41
C SER A 92 12.22 10.55 -29.29
N GLY A 93 11.35 11.33 -29.94
CA GLY A 93 11.70 12.50 -30.75
C GLY A 93 11.98 13.76 -29.94
N ASN A 94 12.03 14.88 -30.63
CA ASN A 94 12.19 16.18 -29.99
C ASN A 94 10.83 16.66 -29.46
N CYS A 95 10.81 17.04 -28.19
CA CYS A 95 9.64 17.63 -27.56
C CYS A 95 9.67 19.16 -27.68
N THR A 96 8.48 19.77 -27.82
CA THR A 96 8.35 21.23 -27.72
C THR A 96 8.72 21.71 -26.31
N ARG A 97 9.08 23.00 -26.13
CA ARG A 97 9.38 23.56 -24.79
C ARG A 97 8.26 23.39 -23.77
N SER A 98 7.01 23.31 -24.23
CA SER A 98 5.86 23.08 -23.38
C SER A 98 5.65 21.60 -23.01
N GLY A 99 6.27 20.67 -23.75
CA GLY A 99 6.07 19.24 -23.58
C GLY A 99 4.69 18.74 -24.03
N SER A 100 3.87 19.58 -24.66
CA SER A 100 2.51 19.28 -25.11
C SER A 100 2.32 19.61 -26.59
N GLY A 101 1.37 18.94 -27.26
CA GLY A 101 0.99 19.10 -28.67
C GLY A 101 1.18 17.83 -29.48
N GLU A 102 0.96 17.90 -30.79
CA GLU A 102 1.29 16.81 -31.74
C GLU A 102 2.81 16.58 -31.71
N VAL A 103 3.23 15.32 -31.61
CA VAL A 103 4.64 14.96 -31.48
C VAL A 103 5.07 14.06 -32.63
N GLU A 104 6.05 14.52 -33.39
CA GLU A 104 6.72 13.69 -34.40
C GLU A 104 7.76 12.80 -33.68
N SER A 105 7.30 11.62 -33.28
CA SER A 105 8.08 10.65 -32.50
C SER A 105 7.71 9.23 -32.93
N GLU A 106 8.70 8.34 -32.97
CA GLU A 106 8.50 6.92 -33.27
C GLU A 106 7.88 6.18 -32.09
N VAL A 107 8.28 6.56 -30.85
CA VAL A 107 7.80 5.94 -29.63
C VAL A 107 7.35 7.01 -28.65
N VAL A 108 6.15 6.81 -28.10
CA VAL A 108 5.60 7.60 -26.98
C VAL A 108 5.33 6.64 -25.82
N GLY A 109 5.68 7.01 -24.59
CA GLY A 109 5.48 6.08 -23.50
C GLY A 109 5.44 6.72 -22.11
N VAL A 110 4.91 5.93 -21.17
CA VAL A 110 4.86 6.22 -19.74
C VAL A 110 5.54 5.10 -18.96
N HIS A 111 5.97 5.40 -17.74
CA HIS A 111 6.76 4.50 -16.91
C HIS A 111 6.41 4.69 -15.43
N ASN A 112 6.17 3.57 -14.75
CA ASN A 112 6.19 3.48 -13.30
C ASN A 112 7.40 2.64 -12.88
N GLY A 113 8.18 3.13 -11.95
CA GLY A 113 9.38 2.45 -11.46
C GLY A 113 10.60 3.34 -11.41
N ILE A 114 11.77 2.72 -11.35
CA ILE A 114 13.09 3.39 -11.39
C ILE A 114 14.01 2.60 -12.30
N ILE A 115 14.66 3.30 -13.25
CA ILE A 115 15.70 2.75 -14.12
C ILE A 115 17.05 3.05 -13.48
N GLU A 116 17.58 2.13 -12.68
CA GLU A 116 18.79 2.33 -11.88
C GLU A 116 20.03 2.66 -12.72
N ASN A 117 20.15 2.07 -13.90
CA ASN A 117 21.28 2.31 -14.79
C ASN A 117 21.03 3.38 -15.88
N TYR A 118 20.06 4.29 -15.64
CA TYR A 118 19.68 5.31 -16.63
C TYR A 118 20.85 6.19 -17.08
N ALA A 119 21.78 6.53 -16.20
CA ALA A 119 22.94 7.36 -16.53
C ALA A 119 23.85 6.68 -17.55
N GLU A 120 24.15 5.38 -17.37
CA GLU A 120 24.94 4.58 -18.32
C GLU A 120 24.23 4.49 -19.69
N LEU A 121 22.91 4.25 -19.67
CA LEU A 121 22.11 4.16 -20.89
C LEU A 121 22.01 5.51 -21.61
N LYS A 122 21.88 6.60 -20.88
CA LYS A 122 21.89 7.98 -21.40
C LYS A 122 23.20 8.30 -22.12
N ASP A 123 24.33 8.01 -21.48
CA ASP A 123 25.66 8.21 -22.08
C ASP A 123 25.84 7.42 -23.39
N LYS A 124 25.33 6.19 -23.43
CA LYS A 124 25.31 5.37 -24.65
C LYS A 124 24.47 6.03 -25.75
N LEU A 125 23.27 6.49 -25.42
CA LEU A 125 22.36 7.11 -26.39
C LEU A 125 22.89 8.44 -26.91
N LEU A 126 23.54 9.27 -26.07
CA LEU A 126 24.22 10.48 -26.48
C LEU A 126 25.29 10.21 -27.53
N LYS A 127 26.11 9.14 -27.37
CA LYS A 127 27.11 8.71 -28.36
C LYS A 127 26.49 8.25 -29.70
N HIS A 128 25.19 7.92 -29.68
CA HIS A 128 24.44 7.55 -30.90
C HIS A 128 23.58 8.69 -31.46
N GLY A 129 23.79 9.94 -30.98
CA GLY A 129 23.15 11.13 -31.53
C GLY A 129 21.78 11.47 -30.94
N TYR A 130 21.36 10.78 -29.88
CA TYR A 130 20.14 11.15 -29.16
C TYR A 130 20.37 12.40 -28.31
N THR A 131 19.37 13.25 -28.20
CA THR A 131 19.33 14.40 -27.29
C THR A 131 18.27 14.17 -26.23
N PHE A 132 18.38 14.87 -25.09
CA PHE A 132 17.45 14.73 -23.98
C PHE A 132 16.87 16.09 -23.60
N TYR A 133 15.56 16.13 -23.37
CA TYR A 133 14.84 17.35 -23.02
C TYR A 133 14.38 17.38 -21.56
N SER A 134 14.39 16.22 -20.88
CA SER A 134 13.98 16.07 -19.49
C SER A 134 15.12 15.54 -18.60
N GLU A 135 14.87 15.57 -17.30
CA GLU A 135 15.77 15.02 -16.28
C GLU A 135 15.37 13.62 -15.82
N THR A 136 14.39 13.00 -16.49
CA THR A 136 13.82 11.74 -16.05
C THR A 136 14.56 10.53 -16.61
N ASP A 137 14.60 9.48 -15.84
CA ASP A 137 15.04 8.15 -16.26
C ASP A 137 14.11 7.55 -17.32
N THR A 138 12.83 7.94 -17.30
CA THR A 138 11.81 7.49 -18.27
C THR A 138 12.15 7.92 -19.69
N GLU A 139 12.57 9.15 -19.94
CA GLU A 139 12.97 9.58 -21.27
C GLU A 139 14.09 8.69 -21.84
N VAL A 140 14.98 8.23 -20.94
CA VAL A 140 16.10 7.36 -21.35
C VAL A 140 15.58 6.01 -21.83
N VAL A 141 14.62 5.38 -21.13
CA VAL A 141 14.11 4.08 -21.55
C VAL A 141 13.27 4.19 -22.82
N ILE A 142 12.48 5.25 -22.99
CA ILE A 142 11.71 5.47 -24.23
C ILE A 142 12.64 5.63 -25.44
N LYS A 143 13.72 6.39 -25.30
CA LYS A 143 14.74 6.54 -26.34
C LYS A 143 15.55 5.26 -26.57
N LEU A 144 15.71 4.42 -25.58
CA LEU A 144 16.36 3.13 -25.73
C LEU A 144 15.50 2.15 -26.56
N VAL A 145 14.18 2.15 -26.36
CA VAL A 145 13.24 1.38 -27.20
C VAL A 145 13.33 1.84 -28.64
N ASP A 146 13.27 3.17 -28.88
CA ASP A 146 13.40 3.75 -30.22
C ASP A 146 14.75 3.40 -30.87
N TYR A 147 15.84 3.44 -30.09
CA TYR A 147 17.16 3.05 -30.58
C TYR A 147 17.21 1.62 -31.10
N TYR A 148 16.62 0.67 -30.41
CA TYR A 148 16.56 -0.71 -30.88
C TYR A 148 15.58 -0.86 -32.04
N TYR A 149 14.44 -0.18 -32.00
CA TYR A 149 13.43 -0.23 -33.03
C TYR A 149 13.97 0.29 -34.40
N ARG A 150 14.55 1.49 -34.40
CA ARG A 150 15.04 2.16 -35.64
C ARG A 150 16.37 1.62 -36.14
N LYS A 151 17.36 1.56 -35.27
CA LYS A 151 18.73 1.22 -35.65
C LYS A 151 18.87 -0.20 -36.19
N TYR A 152 18.11 -1.12 -35.66
CA TYR A 152 18.20 -2.52 -36.06
C TYR A 152 17.04 -2.94 -36.95
N ASN A 153 16.16 -2.01 -37.30
CA ASN A 153 14.93 -2.27 -38.07
C ASN A 153 14.14 -3.47 -37.50
N LEU A 154 13.98 -3.46 -36.17
CA LEU A 154 13.29 -4.49 -35.41
C LEU A 154 11.82 -4.13 -35.24
N GLY A 155 10.95 -5.12 -35.21
CA GLY A 155 9.58 -4.90 -34.72
C GLY A 155 9.52 -4.56 -33.24
N PRO A 156 8.34 -4.12 -32.74
CA PRO A 156 8.17 -3.78 -31.33
C PRO A 156 8.56 -4.90 -30.37
N VAL A 157 8.27 -6.17 -30.71
CA VAL A 157 8.60 -7.36 -29.91
C VAL A 157 10.09 -7.39 -29.59
N ASP A 158 10.94 -7.36 -30.61
CA ASP A 158 12.39 -7.45 -30.41
C ASP A 158 12.97 -6.19 -29.75
N ALA A 159 12.43 -5.01 -30.09
CA ALA A 159 12.88 -3.74 -29.53
C ALA A 159 12.60 -3.69 -28.01
N ILE A 160 11.41 -4.10 -27.60
CA ILE A 160 11.02 -4.19 -26.18
C ILE A 160 11.86 -5.24 -25.45
N ALA A 161 11.94 -6.47 -25.99
CA ALA A 161 12.73 -7.55 -25.38
C ALA A 161 14.20 -7.13 -25.17
N LYS A 162 14.84 -6.52 -26.19
CA LYS A 162 16.22 -6.02 -26.05
C LYS A 162 16.37 -4.90 -25.03
N THR A 163 15.36 -4.04 -24.90
CA THR A 163 15.33 -2.99 -23.88
C THR A 163 15.26 -3.61 -22.49
N MET A 164 14.33 -4.55 -22.26
CA MET A 164 14.13 -5.22 -20.99
C MET A 164 15.40 -5.93 -20.48
N VAL A 165 16.18 -6.54 -21.38
CA VAL A 165 17.47 -7.18 -21.02
C VAL A 165 18.53 -6.17 -20.59
N ARG A 166 18.45 -4.91 -21.02
CA ARG A 166 19.47 -3.86 -20.76
C ARG A 166 19.15 -3.01 -19.54
N VAL A 167 17.89 -2.87 -19.25
CA VAL A 167 17.42 -2.04 -18.13
C VAL A 167 17.59 -2.77 -16.80
N ARG A 168 18.18 -2.08 -15.80
CA ARG A 168 18.22 -2.51 -14.40
C ARG A 168 17.23 -1.70 -13.59
N GLY A 169 16.63 -2.31 -12.57
CA GLY A 169 15.61 -1.69 -11.72
C GLY A 169 14.22 -2.25 -11.98
N SER A 170 13.20 -1.59 -11.45
CA SER A 170 11.79 -1.93 -11.57
C SER A 170 11.10 -1.07 -12.63
N TYR A 171 10.19 -1.66 -13.42
CA TYR A 171 9.41 -0.90 -14.39
C TYR A 171 8.06 -1.54 -14.71
N ALA A 172 7.08 -0.68 -14.96
CA ALA A 172 5.89 -0.93 -15.74
C ALA A 172 5.86 0.12 -16.85
N LEU A 173 6.08 -0.32 -18.08
CA LEU A 173 6.13 0.52 -19.28
C LEU A 173 4.84 0.38 -20.07
N GLU A 174 4.34 1.49 -20.61
CA GLU A 174 3.26 1.51 -21.58
C GLU A 174 3.70 2.37 -22.75
N LEU A 175 3.62 1.83 -23.98
CA LEU A 175 4.24 2.36 -25.17
C LEU A 175 3.25 2.39 -26.35
N MET A 176 3.32 3.44 -27.16
CA MET A 176 2.69 3.53 -28.47
C MET A 176 3.77 3.73 -29.52
N PHE A 177 3.73 2.94 -30.60
CA PHE A 177 4.62 3.05 -31.76
C PHE A 177 3.91 3.74 -32.91
N ARG A 178 4.62 4.60 -33.66
CA ARG A 178 4.09 5.36 -34.78
C ARG A 178 3.50 4.47 -35.85
N ASP A 179 4.20 3.40 -36.21
CA ASP A 179 3.83 2.51 -37.33
C ASP A 179 2.75 1.49 -36.91
N TYR A 180 2.30 1.49 -35.65
CA TYR A 180 1.30 0.57 -35.12
C TYR A 180 0.12 1.34 -34.49
N PRO A 181 -0.73 1.98 -35.35
CA PRO A 181 -1.89 2.72 -34.86
C PRO A 181 -2.89 1.79 -34.17
N GLY A 182 -3.50 2.29 -33.09
CA GLY A 182 -4.49 1.51 -32.32
C GLY A 182 -3.90 0.44 -31.43
N GLU A 183 -2.58 0.29 -31.38
CA GLU A 183 -1.90 -0.66 -30.50
C GLU A 183 -1.25 0.01 -29.30
N ILE A 184 -1.35 -0.66 -28.15
CA ILE A 184 -0.58 -0.34 -26.96
C ILE A 184 0.32 -1.53 -26.64
N TRP A 185 1.57 -1.25 -26.32
CA TRP A 185 2.54 -2.25 -25.92
C TRP A 185 2.91 -2.01 -24.46
N VAL A 186 2.92 -3.06 -23.66
CA VAL A 186 3.21 -2.98 -22.23
C VAL A 186 4.32 -3.94 -21.86
N ALA A 187 5.20 -3.55 -20.93
CA ALA A 187 6.27 -4.41 -20.41
C ALA A 187 6.40 -4.22 -18.91
N ARG A 188 6.70 -5.31 -18.19
CA ARG A 188 6.72 -5.28 -16.73
C ARG A 188 7.92 -6.00 -16.11
N LYS A 189 8.50 -5.36 -15.08
CA LYS A 189 9.38 -5.99 -14.09
C LYS A 189 9.15 -5.31 -12.72
N ASP A 190 8.72 -6.07 -11.74
CA ASP A 190 8.54 -5.68 -10.33
C ASP A 190 7.54 -4.55 -10.02
N SER A 191 7.15 -3.72 -10.98
CA SER A 191 6.08 -2.70 -10.83
C SER A 191 4.70 -3.28 -11.19
N PRO A 192 3.60 -2.93 -10.48
CA PRO A 192 2.28 -3.50 -10.75
C PRO A 192 1.68 -3.02 -12.07
N MET A 193 1.04 -3.95 -12.79
CA MET A 193 0.29 -3.69 -14.01
C MET A 193 -0.71 -4.81 -14.29
N ILE A 194 -1.93 -4.43 -14.66
CA ILE A 194 -3.01 -5.33 -15.09
C ILE A 194 -3.54 -4.91 -16.45
N ILE A 195 -4.09 -5.86 -17.19
CA ILE A 195 -4.71 -5.65 -18.49
C ILE A 195 -6.17 -6.11 -18.39
N GLY A 196 -7.11 -5.21 -18.60
CA GLY A 196 -8.54 -5.49 -18.63
C GLY A 196 -9.04 -5.69 -20.05
N ILE A 197 -9.92 -6.68 -20.27
CA ILE A 197 -10.54 -6.94 -21.56
C ILE A 197 -12.05 -6.78 -21.45
N ALA A 198 -12.62 -6.10 -22.44
CA ALA A 198 -14.06 -6.03 -22.67
C ALA A 198 -14.35 -6.24 -24.17
N ASP A 199 -15.62 -6.26 -24.56
CA ASP A 199 -16.00 -6.45 -25.97
C ASP A 199 -15.50 -5.28 -26.83
N GLY A 200 -14.52 -5.56 -27.68
CA GLY A 200 -13.88 -4.57 -28.57
C GLY A 200 -13.06 -3.49 -27.86
N GLU A 201 -12.72 -3.67 -26.59
CA GLU A 201 -11.98 -2.69 -25.79
C GLU A 201 -10.93 -3.35 -24.89
N THR A 202 -9.77 -2.72 -24.80
CA THR A 202 -8.67 -3.15 -23.93
C THR A 202 -8.20 -1.99 -23.05
N TYR A 203 -8.01 -2.29 -21.79
CA TYR A 203 -7.62 -1.35 -20.74
C TYR A 203 -6.31 -1.79 -20.12
N VAL A 204 -5.49 -0.82 -19.73
CA VAL A 204 -4.30 -1.05 -18.91
C VAL A 204 -4.43 -0.22 -17.63
N ALA A 205 -3.98 -0.75 -16.51
CA ALA A 205 -3.88 0.03 -15.30
C ALA A 205 -2.77 -0.50 -14.38
N SER A 206 -2.21 0.40 -13.58
CA SER A 206 -1.32 0.01 -12.49
C SER A 206 -2.09 -0.50 -11.26
N ASP A 207 -3.42 -0.34 -11.22
CA ASP A 207 -4.26 -0.88 -10.14
C ASP A 207 -5.71 -1.08 -10.61
N VAL A 208 -6.39 -2.06 -10.02
CA VAL A 208 -7.76 -2.48 -10.33
C VAL A 208 -8.80 -1.36 -10.30
N PRO A 209 -8.83 -0.44 -9.30
CA PRO A 209 -9.85 0.61 -9.24
C PRO A 209 -9.97 1.48 -10.48
N ALA A 210 -8.90 1.62 -11.26
CA ALA A 210 -8.90 2.46 -12.46
C ALA A 210 -9.78 1.91 -13.58
N ILE A 211 -9.94 0.58 -13.67
CA ILE A 211 -10.64 -0.10 -14.77
C ILE A 211 -11.89 -0.87 -14.34
N LEU A 212 -12.13 -0.99 -13.03
CA LEU A 212 -13.23 -1.79 -12.46
C LEU A 212 -14.62 -1.38 -12.97
N LYS A 213 -14.80 -0.11 -13.34
CA LYS A 213 -16.04 0.43 -13.95
C LYS A 213 -16.31 -0.15 -15.33
N TYR A 214 -15.26 -0.53 -16.07
CA TYR A 214 -15.33 -0.92 -17.47
C TYR A 214 -15.28 -2.44 -17.66
N THR A 215 -14.44 -3.12 -16.87
CA THR A 215 -14.32 -4.58 -16.91
C THR A 215 -13.89 -5.18 -15.59
N ARG A 216 -14.33 -6.42 -15.36
CA ARG A 216 -13.88 -7.28 -14.26
C ARG A 216 -13.04 -8.46 -14.74
N GLN A 217 -12.85 -8.60 -16.05
CA GLN A 217 -12.00 -9.62 -16.67
C GLN A 217 -10.60 -9.05 -16.88
N VAL A 218 -9.61 -9.56 -16.13
CA VAL A 218 -8.25 -9.04 -16.18
C VAL A 218 -7.22 -10.14 -16.40
N TYR A 219 -6.12 -9.77 -17.05
CA TYR A 219 -4.88 -10.54 -17.06
C TYR A 219 -3.88 -9.90 -16.11
N TYR A 220 -3.18 -10.72 -15.36
CA TYR A 220 -1.98 -10.32 -14.63
C TYR A 220 -0.75 -10.62 -15.48
N ILE A 221 -0.03 -9.57 -15.86
CA ILE A 221 1.25 -9.70 -16.55
C ILE A 221 2.34 -10.09 -15.54
N GLY A 222 3.16 -11.08 -15.86
CA GLY A 222 4.24 -11.56 -15.00
C GLY A 222 5.50 -10.70 -15.07
N ASN A 223 6.50 -11.03 -14.24
CA ASN A 223 7.81 -10.39 -14.32
C ASN A 223 8.54 -10.79 -15.59
N LEU A 224 9.19 -9.81 -16.23
CA LEU A 224 9.92 -9.99 -17.50
C LEU A 224 9.03 -10.51 -18.63
N GLU A 225 7.74 -10.19 -18.55
CA GLU A 225 6.79 -10.39 -19.64
C GLU A 225 6.39 -9.05 -20.25
N PHE A 226 5.96 -9.07 -21.51
CA PHE A 226 5.38 -7.93 -22.19
C PHE A 226 4.19 -8.36 -23.06
N ALA A 227 3.36 -7.41 -23.47
CA ALA A 227 2.18 -7.72 -24.26
C ALA A 227 1.91 -6.67 -25.33
N ARG A 228 1.34 -7.13 -26.47
CA ARG A 228 0.69 -6.34 -27.49
C ARG A 228 -0.80 -6.30 -27.22
N LEU A 229 -1.37 -5.11 -27.19
CA LEU A 229 -2.78 -4.87 -26.91
C LEU A 229 -3.44 -4.20 -28.12
N THR A 230 -4.53 -4.78 -28.57
CA THR A 230 -5.41 -4.26 -29.62
C THR A 230 -6.84 -4.16 -29.05
N PRO A 231 -7.80 -3.51 -29.74
CA PRO A 231 -9.17 -3.45 -29.26
C PRO A 231 -9.79 -4.84 -28.99
N GLY A 232 -10.01 -5.16 -27.70
CA GLY A 232 -10.60 -6.43 -27.25
C GLY A 232 -9.65 -7.62 -27.17
N GLU A 233 -8.36 -7.47 -27.50
CA GLU A 233 -7.40 -8.59 -27.55
C GLU A 233 -6.06 -8.23 -26.90
N ALA A 234 -5.40 -9.24 -26.30
CA ALA A 234 -4.07 -9.13 -25.72
C ALA A 234 -3.22 -10.35 -26.07
N HIS A 235 -2.02 -10.12 -26.60
CA HIS A 235 -1.03 -11.14 -26.93
C HIS A 235 0.18 -10.96 -26.02
N PHE A 236 0.59 -12.01 -25.33
CA PHE A 236 1.65 -11.95 -24.32
C PHE A 236 2.92 -12.61 -24.82
N TYR A 237 4.07 -12.08 -24.41
CA TYR A 237 5.38 -12.56 -24.81
C TYR A 237 6.31 -12.70 -23.60
N ASN A 238 7.17 -13.69 -23.64
CA ASN A 238 8.30 -13.81 -22.70
C ASN A 238 9.49 -12.94 -23.16
N LEU A 239 10.54 -12.91 -22.34
CA LEU A 239 11.75 -12.11 -22.63
C LEU A 239 12.48 -12.50 -23.93
N ASN A 240 12.27 -13.73 -24.44
CA ASN A 240 12.82 -14.19 -25.71
C ASN A 240 11.98 -13.75 -26.93
N GLY A 241 10.83 -13.08 -26.71
CA GLY A 241 9.88 -12.69 -27.75
C GLY A 241 8.97 -13.83 -28.23
N GLU A 242 8.93 -14.94 -27.49
CA GLU A 242 8.03 -16.06 -27.78
C GLU A 242 6.64 -15.76 -27.18
N GLU A 243 5.59 -16.01 -27.96
CA GLU A 243 4.22 -15.82 -27.49
C GLU A 243 3.85 -16.86 -26.43
N ILE A 244 3.17 -16.40 -25.36
CA ILE A 244 2.75 -17.22 -24.23
C ILE A 244 1.24 -17.07 -23.99
N GLU A 245 0.59 -18.17 -23.61
CA GLU A 245 -0.82 -18.14 -23.26
C GLU A 245 -1.05 -17.69 -21.83
N LYS A 246 -2.06 -16.86 -21.61
CA LYS A 246 -2.51 -16.43 -20.29
C LYS A 246 -4.01 -16.62 -20.09
N LYS A 247 -4.41 -16.83 -18.85
CA LYS A 247 -5.82 -16.93 -18.47
C LYS A 247 -6.29 -15.65 -17.81
N THR A 248 -7.51 -15.26 -18.10
CA THR A 248 -8.17 -14.15 -17.39
C THR A 248 -8.54 -14.54 -15.97
N THR A 249 -8.54 -13.56 -15.09
CA THR A 249 -9.03 -13.65 -13.72
C THR A 249 -10.21 -12.70 -13.56
N GLN A 250 -11.28 -13.15 -12.93
CA GLN A 250 -12.42 -12.30 -12.63
C GLN A 250 -12.24 -11.59 -11.30
N ILE A 251 -12.29 -10.26 -11.32
CA ILE A 251 -12.28 -9.42 -10.11
C ILE A 251 -13.64 -9.50 -9.42
N LYS A 252 -13.62 -9.89 -8.14
CA LYS A 252 -14.84 -10.05 -7.32
C LYS A 252 -15.19 -8.79 -6.51
N TRP A 253 -14.40 -7.73 -6.58
CA TRP A 253 -14.65 -6.50 -5.82
C TRP A 253 -15.90 -5.77 -6.29
N ASP A 254 -16.59 -5.15 -5.32
CA ASP A 254 -17.71 -4.26 -5.62
C ASP A 254 -17.17 -2.87 -6.01
N ALA A 255 -17.68 -2.33 -7.12
CA ALA A 255 -17.31 -0.97 -7.57
C ALA A 255 -17.81 0.11 -6.59
N GLU A 256 -18.96 -0.13 -5.92
CA GLU A 256 -19.51 0.78 -4.91
C GLU A 256 -18.64 0.85 -3.65
N ALA A 257 -17.89 -0.22 -3.33
CA ALA A 257 -16.96 -0.22 -2.21
C ALA A 257 -15.81 0.80 -2.38
N ALA A 258 -15.50 1.20 -3.60
CA ALA A 258 -14.51 2.23 -3.90
C ALA A 258 -15.08 3.67 -3.86
N GLU A 259 -16.31 3.89 -3.39
CA GLU A 259 -16.94 5.20 -3.23
C GLU A 259 -16.97 5.65 -1.77
N LYS A 260 -17.12 6.97 -1.52
CA LYS A 260 -17.13 7.53 -0.15
C LYS A 260 -18.38 7.19 0.68
N ALA A 261 -19.43 6.65 0.09
CA ALA A 261 -20.67 6.21 0.74
C ALA A 261 -21.28 7.25 1.74
N GLY A 262 -21.22 8.54 1.39
CA GLY A 262 -21.75 9.63 2.22
C GLY A 262 -20.77 10.18 3.27
N PHE A 263 -19.60 9.61 3.43
CA PHE A 263 -18.55 10.17 4.28
C PHE A 263 -17.81 11.33 3.59
N GLU A 264 -17.32 12.28 4.36
CA GLU A 264 -16.52 13.39 3.83
C GLU A 264 -15.19 12.90 3.24
N HIS A 265 -14.54 11.93 3.93
CA HIS A 265 -13.25 11.37 3.55
C HIS A 265 -13.27 9.84 3.51
N PHE A 266 -12.45 9.24 2.65
CA PHE A 266 -12.25 7.79 2.61
C PHE A 266 -11.73 7.25 3.94
N MET A 267 -10.79 7.94 4.58
CA MET A 267 -10.24 7.48 5.86
C MET A 267 -11.34 7.29 6.91
N MET A 268 -12.30 8.24 7.04
CA MET A 268 -13.40 8.09 8.00
C MET A 268 -14.32 6.92 7.63
N LYS A 269 -14.64 6.75 6.34
CA LYS A 269 -15.37 5.57 5.86
C LYS A 269 -14.65 4.28 6.26
N GLU A 270 -13.35 4.19 5.98
CA GLU A 270 -12.53 3.01 6.23
C GLU A 270 -12.37 2.72 7.73
N ILE A 271 -12.33 3.74 8.58
CA ILE A 271 -12.42 3.58 10.04
C ILE A 271 -13.77 2.94 10.43
N HIS A 272 -14.87 3.33 9.80
CA HIS A 272 -16.21 2.74 10.05
C HIS A 272 -16.39 1.36 9.41
N GLU A 273 -15.60 1.00 8.43
CA GLU A 273 -15.60 -0.32 7.79
C GLU A 273 -14.79 -1.37 8.56
N GLN A 274 -14.01 -0.98 9.58
CA GLN A 274 -13.19 -1.93 10.36
C GLN A 274 -14.00 -3.09 10.95
N PRO A 275 -15.21 -2.91 11.52
CA PRO A 275 -16.00 -4.02 12.01
C PRO A 275 -16.29 -5.06 10.94
N LYS A 276 -16.70 -4.61 9.74
CA LYS A 276 -16.96 -5.51 8.59
C LYS A 276 -15.67 -6.18 8.11
N ALA A 277 -14.59 -5.44 7.94
CA ALA A 277 -13.32 -5.98 7.47
C ALA A 277 -12.75 -7.06 8.40
N ILE A 278 -12.84 -6.85 9.72
CA ILE A 278 -12.45 -7.85 10.72
C ILE A 278 -13.36 -9.06 10.64
N GLN A 279 -14.69 -8.87 10.59
CA GLN A 279 -15.64 -9.97 10.53
C GLN A 279 -15.43 -10.83 9.27
N ASP A 280 -15.23 -10.21 8.11
CA ASP A 280 -14.98 -10.91 6.84
C ASP A 280 -13.66 -11.69 6.91
N THR A 281 -12.61 -11.08 7.49
CA THR A 281 -11.32 -11.75 7.72
C THR A 281 -11.47 -12.97 8.63
N LEU A 282 -12.15 -12.84 9.76
CA LEU A 282 -12.40 -13.94 10.69
C LEU A 282 -13.26 -15.04 10.05
N ASN A 283 -14.34 -14.68 9.35
CA ASN A 283 -15.24 -15.62 8.69
C ASN A 283 -14.56 -16.38 7.53
N SER A 284 -13.46 -15.86 6.98
CA SER A 284 -12.71 -16.56 5.93
C SER A 284 -12.09 -17.86 6.44
N VAL A 285 -11.74 -17.92 7.72
CA VAL A 285 -11.05 -19.06 8.35
C VAL A 285 -11.79 -19.66 9.55
N ILE A 286 -12.69 -18.93 10.23
CA ILE A 286 -13.46 -19.49 11.35
C ILE A 286 -14.75 -20.06 10.82
N LYS A 287 -14.92 -21.39 10.94
CA LYS A 287 -16.12 -22.14 10.52
C LYS A 287 -16.55 -23.08 11.63
N ASP A 288 -17.83 -23.04 11.97
CA ASP A 288 -18.39 -23.92 13.01
C ASP A 288 -17.63 -23.86 14.36
N GLY A 289 -17.09 -22.68 14.71
CA GLY A 289 -16.37 -22.45 15.97
C GLY A 289 -14.93 -22.97 15.98
N VAL A 290 -14.36 -23.32 14.83
CA VAL A 290 -12.96 -23.75 14.69
C VAL A 290 -12.26 -22.96 13.59
N ILE A 291 -10.94 -22.79 13.72
CA ILE A 291 -10.11 -22.17 12.70
C ILE A 291 -9.71 -23.25 11.68
N ASP A 292 -10.04 -23.04 10.42
CA ASP A 292 -9.72 -23.91 9.30
C ASP A 292 -8.72 -23.25 8.35
N PHE A 293 -7.48 -23.72 8.39
CA PHE A 293 -6.40 -23.29 7.49
C PHE A 293 -6.22 -24.18 6.26
N SER A 294 -7.18 -25.07 5.96
CA SER A 294 -7.12 -25.90 4.76
C SER A 294 -7.00 -25.07 3.48
N GLY A 295 -7.68 -23.91 3.42
CA GLY A 295 -7.58 -22.97 2.30
C GLY A 295 -6.21 -22.26 2.18
N LEU A 296 -5.40 -22.27 3.23
CA LEU A 296 -4.03 -21.76 3.25
C LEU A 296 -3.01 -22.86 2.91
N GLU A 297 -3.45 -24.13 2.81
CA GLU A 297 -2.60 -25.30 2.65
C GLU A 297 -1.51 -25.41 3.75
N LEU A 298 -1.81 -24.91 4.96
CA LEU A 298 -0.92 -24.94 6.12
C LEU A 298 -1.29 -26.15 7.00
N THR A 299 -0.43 -27.13 7.07
CA THR A 299 -0.68 -28.40 7.78
C THR A 299 -0.27 -28.33 9.26
N LYS A 300 -0.85 -29.24 10.08
CA LYS A 300 -0.47 -29.37 11.49
C LYS A 300 0.99 -29.78 11.65
N GLU A 301 1.49 -30.63 10.76
CA GLU A 301 2.88 -31.07 10.74
C GLU A 301 3.83 -29.91 10.48
N GLU A 302 3.51 -29.02 9.54
CA GLU A 302 4.29 -27.81 9.29
C GLU A 302 4.29 -26.89 10.52
N ILE A 303 3.13 -26.65 11.14
CA ILE A 303 3.01 -25.82 12.35
C ILE A 303 3.86 -26.37 13.51
N LEU A 304 3.87 -27.70 13.69
CA LEU A 304 4.70 -28.35 14.70
C LEU A 304 6.20 -28.28 14.38
N GLY A 305 6.54 -28.28 13.10
CA GLY A 305 7.93 -28.23 12.62
C GLY A 305 8.59 -26.85 12.70
N PHE A 306 7.82 -25.76 12.81
CA PHE A 306 8.41 -24.43 12.93
C PHE A 306 9.05 -24.21 14.30
N GLU A 307 10.30 -23.81 14.29
CA GLU A 307 11.10 -23.48 15.47
C GLU A 307 11.16 -21.98 15.73
N GLN A 308 10.89 -21.16 14.72
CA GLN A 308 10.93 -19.69 14.77
C GLN A 308 9.97 -19.08 13.75
N ILE A 309 9.46 -17.89 14.07
CA ILE A 309 8.72 -17.04 13.13
C ILE A 309 9.49 -15.74 12.89
N TYR A 310 9.64 -15.35 11.63
CA TYR A 310 10.00 -13.98 11.24
C TYR A 310 8.76 -13.30 10.68
N ILE A 311 8.49 -12.08 11.13
CA ILE A 311 7.46 -11.22 10.53
C ILE A 311 8.18 -10.08 9.84
N VAL A 312 7.97 -9.95 8.52
CA VAL A 312 8.63 -8.94 7.69
C VAL A 312 7.60 -8.02 7.06
N ALA A 313 7.72 -6.73 7.27
CA ALA A 313 6.75 -5.75 6.79
C ALA A 313 7.32 -4.33 6.82
N CYS A 314 6.53 -3.35 6.34
CA CYS A 314 6.83 -1.92 6.37
C CYS A 314 5.65 -1.14 6.98
N GLY A 315 5.94 -0.02 7.66
CA GLY A 315 4.93 0.91 8.17
C GLY A 315 3.91 0.27 9.12
N SER A 316 2.62 0.53 8.90
CA SER A 316 1.53 -0.02 9.74
C SER A 316 1.51 -1.54 9.77
N ALA A 317 1.86 -2.21 8.67
CA ALA A 317 1.96 -3.67 8.63
C ALA A 317 3.11 -4.19 9.53
N TRP A 318 4.21 -3.44 9.67
CA TRP A 318 5.26 -3.77 10.62
C TRP A 318 4.76 -3.61 12.08
N HIS A 319 3.92 -2.58 12.37
CA HIS A 319 3.29 -2.43 13.69
C HIS A 319 2.30 -3.56 14.00
N VAL A 320 1.61 -4.12 12.99
CA VAL A 320 0.84 -5.38 13.17
C VAL A 320 1.76 -6.49 13.68
N GLY A 321 2.92 -6.66 13.05
CA GLY A 321 3.92 -7.63 13.47
C GLY A 321 4.37 -7.42 14.92
N MET A 322 4.63 -6.16 15.31
CA MET A 322 5.04 -5.79 16.67
C MET A 322 3.98 -6.16 17.72
N ALA A 323 2.68 -5.97 17.42
CA ALA A 323 1.60 -6.40 18.31
C ALA A 323 1.45 -7.93 18.33
N ALA A 324 1.49 -8.56 17.17
CA ALA A 324 1.34 -10.00 17.01
C ALA A 324 2.48 -10.80 17.64
N GLN A 325 3.69 -10.25 17.71
CA GLN A 325 4.83 -10.89 18.37
C GLN A 325 4.48 -11.29 19.79
N TYR A 326 3.96 -10.36 20.59
CA TYR A 326 3.60 -10.63 22.00
C TYR A 326 2.55 -11.74 22.11
N VAL A 327 1.55 -11.74 21.23
CA VAL A 327 0.47 -12.73 21.24
C VAL A 327 1.00 -14.12 20.83
N LEU A 328 1.77 -14.21 19.76
CA LEU A 328 2.34 -15.48 19.27
C LEU A 328 3.33 -16.09 20.28
N GLU A 329 4.25 -15.28 20.83
CA GLU A 329 5.24 -15.77 21.79
C GLU A 329 4.56 -16.25 23.08
N ASP A 330 3.54 -15.55 23.54
CA ASP A 330 2.86 -15.87 24.79
C ASP A 330 1.88 -17.05 24.65
N MET A 331 1.12 -17.12 23.55
CA MET A 331 0.15 -18.18 23.31
C MET A 331 0.78 -19.44 22.74
N ALA A 332 1.54 -19.33 21.64
CA ALA A 332 2.07 -20.48 20.90
C ALA A 332 3.46 -20.94 21.39
N ARG A 333 4.12 -20.17 22.26
CA ARG A 333 5.47 -20.46 22.80
C ARG A 333 6.48 -20.75 21.70
N ILE A 334 6.47 -19.93 20.65
CA ILE A 334 7.42 -19.95 19.55
C ILE A 334 8.15 -18.61 19.48
N PRO A 335 9.49 -18.58 19.35
CA PRO A 335 10.24 -17.33 19.20
C PRO A 335 9.81 -16.57 17.96
N VAL A 336 9.54 -15.26 18.11
CA VAL A 336 9.14 -14.40 16.99
C VAL A 336 10.12 -13.24 16.85
N ARG A 337 10.52 -12.93 15.63
CA ARG A 337 11.27 -11.72 15.30
C ARG A 337 10.51 -10.89 14.33
N VAL A 338 10.32 -9.62 14.65
CA VAL A 338 9.67 -8.64 13.77
C VAL A 338 10.75 -7.75 13.18
N GLU A 339 10.88 -7.78 11.86
CA GLU A 339 11.94 -7.08 11.14
C GLU A 339 11.32 -6.09 10.15
N LEU A 340 11.89 -4.91 10.02
CA LEU A 340 11.61 -4.05 8.88
C LEU A 340 12.07 -4.75 7.61
N ALA A 341 11.20 -4.84 6.61
CA ALA A 341 11.50 -5.58 5.38
C ALA A 341 12.72 -5.00 4.64
N SER A 342 12.89 -3.65 4.67
CA SER A 342 14.07 -2.96 4.16
C SER A 342 15.39 -3.38 4.81
N GLU A 343 15.37 -3.72 6.12
CA GLU A 343 16.55 -4.16 6.84
C GLU A 343 16.79 -5.67 6.70
N PHE A 344 15.69 -6.45 6.73
CA PHE A 344 15.76 -7.91 6.61
C PHE A 344 16.51 -8.35 5.35
N ARG A 345 16.26 -7.70 4.22
CA ARG A 345 16.81 -8.08 2.92
C ARG A 345 18.32 -7.87 2.79
N TYR A 346 18.93 -6.98 3.59
CA TYR A 346 20.36 -6.66 3.52
C TYR A 346 21.19 -7.23 4.67
N ARG A 347 20.53 -7.74 5.70
CA ARG A 347 21.20 -8.24 6.88
C ARG A 347 21.73 -9.66 6.67
N SER A 348 22.99 -9.90 7.03
CA SER A 348 23.53 -11.26 7.16
C SER A 348 22.99 -11.91 8.43
N MET A 349 22.05 -12.82 8.29
CA MET A 349 21.42 -13.51 9.41
C MET A 349 21.91 -14.95 9.54
N ALA A 350 22.01 -15.44 10.79
CA ALA A 350 22.00 -16.87 11.05
C ALA A 350 20.60 -17.41 10.73
N ILE A 351 20.49 -18.22 9.70
CA ILE A 351 19.20 -18.67 9.17
C ILE A 351 18.81 -19.98 9.85
N ASN A 352 17.59 -20.00 10.41
CA ASN A 352 16.90 -21.23 10.77
C ASN A 352 16.00 -21.65 9.59
N ARG A 353 16.31 -22.77 8.94
CA ARG A 353 15.51 -23.26 7.82
C ARG A 353 14.13 -23.79 8.24
N ASN A 354 13.97 -24.14 9.52
CA ASN A 354 12.69 -24.51 10.11
C ASN A 354 11.90 -23.28 10.57
N ALA A 355 12.12 -22.13 9.95
CA ALA A 355 11.38 -20.90 10.25
C ALA A 355 10.24 -20.68 9.27
N LEU A 356 9.16 -20.09 9.79
CA LEU A 356 8.09 -19.47 9.00
C LEU A 356 8.40 -17.99 8.84
N VAL A 357 8.37 -17.47 7.62
CA VAL A 357 8.45 -16.04 7.32
C VAL A 357 7.06 -15.53 6.94
N ILE A 358 6.48 -14.68 7.77
CA ILE A 358 5.18 -14.05 7.53
C ILE A 358 5.44 -12.67 6.91
N ALA A 359 5.07 -12.49 5.65
CA ALA A 359 5.16 -11.24 4.93
C ALA A 359 3.80 -10.52 4.95
N ILE A 360 3.73 -9.34 5.58
CA ILE A 360 2.47 -8.59 5.73
C ILE A 360 2.49 -7.37 4.81
N SER A 361 1.49 -7.23 3.95
CA SER A 361 1.33 -6.07 3.05
C SER A 361 -0.14 -5.90 2.63
N GLN A 362 -0.71 -4.71 2.83
CA GLN A 362 -2.07 -4.43 2.38
C GLN A 362 -2.21 -4.60 0.86
N SER A 363 -1.34 -3.95 0.08
CA SER A 363 -1.37 -4.00 -1.39
C SER A 363 -0.80 -5.30 -1.97
N GLY A 364 0.07 -5.99 -1.21
CA GLY A 364 0.86 -7.10 -1.72
C GLY A 364 1.87 -6.72 -2.81
N GLU A 365 2.18 -5.42 -2.94
CA GLU A 365 3.09 -4.86 -3.95
C GLU A 365 4.22 -4.02 -3.31
N THR A 366 4.39 -4.06 -1.99
CA THR A 366 5.46 -3.33 -1.29
C THR A 366 6.82 -3.91 -1.66
N ALA A 367 7.68 -3.11 -2.30
CA ALA A 367 8.95 -3.56 -2.89
C ALA A 367 9.85 -4.28 -1.87
N ASP A 368 10.09 -3.65 -0.72
CA ASP A 368 10.93 -4.24 0.33
C ASP A 368 10.35 -5.54 0.89
N THR A 369 9.02 -5.59 1.11
CA THR A 369 8.37 -6.80 1.63
C THR A 369 8.43 -7.94 0.62
N LEU A 370 8.27 -7.66 -0.67
CA LEU A 370 8.41 -8.63 -1.75
C LEU A 370 9.85 -9.15 -1.84
N ALA A 371 10.84 -8.26 -1.74
CA ALA A 371 12.24 -8.65 -1.76
C ALA A 371 12.63 -9.49 -0.53
N ALA A 372 12.13 -9.15 0.65
CA ALA A 372 12.31 -9.93 1.87
C ALA A 372 11.71 -11.34 1.74
N LEU A 373 10.50 -11.47 1.15
CA LEU A 373 9.86 -12.75 0.87
C LEU A 373 10.70 -13.60 -0.09
N ARG A 374 11.20 -13.01 -1.19
CA ARG A 374 12.07 -13.69 -2.17
C ARG A 374 13.35 -14.20 -1.52
N LEU A 375 14.00 -13.37 -0.69
CA LEU A 375 15.18 -13.76 0.08
C LEU A 375 14.88 -14.94 1.01
N ALA A 376 13.75 -14.94 1.71
CA ALA A 376 13.33 -16.03 2.58
C ALA A 376 13.19 -17.34 1.80
N LYS A 377 12.56 -17.32 0.62
CA LYS A 377 12.43 -18.48 -0.27
C LYS A 377 13.78 -18.97 -0.79
N GLU A 378 14.64 -18.06 -1.25
CA GLU A 378 16.00 -18.39 -1.68
C GLU A 378 16.79 -19.14 -0.59
N LYS A 379 16.57 -18.76 0.67
CA LYS A 379 17.19 -19.40 1.83
C LYS A 379 16.51 -20.69 2.28
N GLY A 380 15.41 -21.11 1.63
CA GLY A 380 14.68 -22.34 1.91
C GLY A 380 13.78 -22.29 3.13
N MET A 381 13.33 -21.10 3.53
CA MET A 381 12.32 -20.90 4.58
C MET A 381 10.92 -20.95 3.98
N THR A 382 9.95 -21.46 4.73
CA THR A 382 8.53 -21.43 4.34
C THR A 382 8.00 -20.00 4.46
N THR A 383 7.21 -19.54 3.48
CA THR A 383 6.66 -18.20 3.44
C THR A 383 5.14 -18.18 3.50
N LEU A 384 4.57 -17.30 4.33
CA LEU A 384 3.14 -17.01 4.42
C LEU A 384 2.93 -15.52 4.14
N ALA A 385 2.12 -15.20 3.14
CA ALA A 385 1.71 -13.83 2.87
C ALA A 385 0.39 -13.51 3.59
N ILE A 386 0.31 -12.34 4.24
CA ILE A 386 -0.97 -11.75 4.69
C ILE A 386 -1.20 -10.50 3.85
N VAL A 387 -2.16 -10.57 2.93
CA VAL A 387 -2.42 -9.54 1.93
C VAL A 387 -3.92 -9.31 1.73
N ASN A 388 -4.28 -8.10 1.28
CA ASN A 388 -5.68 -7.81 0.96
C ASN A 388 -5.98 -7.96 -0.54
N VAL A 389 -4.99 -7.65 -1.40
CA VAL A 389 -5.20 -7.68 -2.86
C VAL A 389 -4.95 -9.07 -3.42
N VAL A 390 -6.03 -9.69 -3.91
CA VAL A 390 -5.98 -11.01 -4.56
C VAL A 390 -5.13 -10.93 -5.84
N GLY A 391 -4.21 -11.89 -6.00
CA GLY A 391 -3.33 -11.97 -7.17
C GLY A 391 -2.20 -10.93 -7.19
N SER A 392 -1.94 -10.22 -6.10
CA SER A 392 -0.77 -9.36 -5.96
C SER A 392 0.56 -10.11 -6.06
N SER A 393 1.66 -9.40 -6.27
CA SER A 393 2.98 -10.00 -6.46
C SER A 393 3.40 -10.85 -5.26
N ILE A 394 3.23 -10.33 -4.04
CA ILE A 394 3.53 -11.08 -2.80
C ILE A 394 2.65 -12.34 -2.70
N ALA A 395 1.35 -12.23 -3.03
CA ALA A 395 0.44 -13.39 -3.00
C ALA A 395 0.82 -14.48 -4.00
N ARG A 396 1.28 -14.11 -5.19
CA ARG A 396 1.68 -15.08 -6.22
C ARG A 396 3.02 -15.77 -5.93
N GLU A 397 3.89 -15.11 -5.18
CA GLU A 397 5.24 -15.61 -4.92
C GLU A 397 5.38 -16.32 -3.57
N ALA A 398 4.49 -16.09 -2.61
CA ALA A 398 4.47 -16.79 -1.33
C ALA A 398 4.06 -18.26 -1.48
N ASP A 399 4.54 -19.11 -0.56
CA ASP A 399 4.13 -20.53 -0.54
C ASP A 399 2.70 -20.70 -0.02
N LYS A 400 2.31 -19.86 0.91
CA LYS A 400 0.98 -19.83 1.56
C LYS A 400 0.43 -18.42 1.54
N VAL A 401 -0.90 -18.26 1.44
CA VAL A 401 -1.53 -16.92 1.39
C VAL A 401 -2.76 -16.86 2.28
N PHE A 402 -2.78 -15.85 3.15
CA PHE A 402 -3.97 -15.46 3.92
C PHE A 402 -4.50 -14.14 3.36
N TYR A 403 -5.68 -14.15 2.76
CA TYR A 403 -6.37 -12.95 2.27
C TYR A 403 -7.25 -12.34 3.37
N THR A 404 -7.07 -11.05 3.67
CA THR A 404 -7.81 -10.35 4.72
C THR A 404 -9.22 -9.94 4.31
N LEU A 405 -9.56 -9.97 3.02
CA LEU A 405 -10.89 -9.66 2.47
C LEU A 405 -11.50 -8.33 2.98
N ALA A 406 -10.64 -7.32 3.20
CA ALA A 406 -11.04 -6.04 3.78
C ALA A 406 -11.61 -5.04 2.76
N ASP A 407 -11.95 -5.48 1.55
CA ASP A 407 -12.34 -4.63 0.42
C ASP A 407 -11.25 -3.58 0.06
N PRO A 408 -11.41 -2.76 -0.98
CA PRO A 408 -10.43 -1.72 -1.33
C PRO A 408 -10.24 -0.70 -0.21
N GLU A 409 -8.99 -0.34 0.10
CA GLU A 409 -8.63 0.74 1.01
C GLU A 409 -7.95 1.85 0.20
N ILE A 410 -8.58 3.03 0.12
CA ILE A 410 -8.24 4.13 -0.78
C ILE A 410 -7.43 5.22 -0.08
N SER A 411 -7.78 5.57 1.17
CA SER A 411 -7.00 6.52 1.95
C SER A 411 -5.54 6.08 2.05
N VAL A 412 -4.61 7.03 1.87
CA VAL A 412 -3.17 6.72 1.94
C VAL A 412 -2.80 6.16 3.30
N ALA A 413 -3.27 6.78 4.39
CA ALA A 413 -3.06 6.28 5.74
C ALA A 413 -3.93 5.02 5.98
N THR A 414 -3.28 3.91 6.25
CA THR A 414 -3.91 2.60 6.50
C THR A 414 -4.69 2.60 7.80
N THR A 415 -5.92 2.06 7.79
CA THR A 415 -6.80 1.90 8.96
C THR A 415 -7.42 0.52 9.03
N LYS A 416 -8.40 0.21 8.18
CA LYS A 416 -9.10 -1.08 8.20
C LYS A 416 -8.20 -2.26 7.85
N ALA A 417 -7.22 -2.06 6.97
CA ALA A 417 -6.29 -3.12 6.62
C ALA A 417 -5.38 -3.49 7.80
N TYR A 418 -4.93 -2.52 8.62
CA TYR A 418 -4.22 -2.80 9.88
C TYR A 418 -5.04 -3.72 10.79
N SER A 419 -6.31 -3.38 11.03
CA SER A 419 -7.19 -4.14 11.92
C SER A 419 -7.51 -5.54 11.37
N ALA A 420 -7.70 -5.68 10.06
CA ALA A 420 -7.90 -6.96 9.41
C ALA A 420 -6.64 -7.85 9.46
N GLN A 421 -5.46 -7.28 9.22
CA GLN A 421 -4.17 -7.98 9.34
C GLN A 421 -3.93 -8.46 10.79
N LEU A 422 -4.27 -7.63 11.77
CA LEU A 422 -4.14 -7.99 13.18
C LEU A 422 -5.09 -9.15 13.55
N ALA A 423 -6.33 -9.14 13.04
CA ALA A 423 -7.28 -10.24 13.21
C ALA A 423 -6.76 -11.55 12.57
N ALA A 424 -6.15 -11.48 11.40
CA ALA A 424 -5.51 -12.64 10.76
C ALA A 424 -4.37 -13.20 11.62
N MET A 425 -3.52 -12.32 12.19
CA MET A 425 -2.44 -12.75 13.08
C MET A 425 -2.95 -13.37 14.37
N TYR A 426 -4.07 -12.92 14.91
CA TYR A 426 -4.70 -13.55 16.07
C TYR A 426 -5.21 -14.96 15.76
N CYS A 427 -5.83 -15.17 14.59
CA CYS A 427 -6.22 -16.53 14.16
C CYS A 427 -5.00 -17.45 14.07
N ILE A 428 -3.89 -16.97 13.51
CA ILE A 428 -2.64 -17.73 13.42
C ILE A 428 -2.13 -18.06 14.84
N ALA A 429 -2.12 -17.10 15.76
CA ALA A 429 -1.64 -17.32 17.13
C ALA A 429 -2.48 -18.34 17.89
N VAL A 430 -3.82 -18.25 17.81
CA VAL A 430 -4.74 -19.16 18.48
C VAL A 430 -4.63 -20.58 17.94
N GLU A 431 -4.61 -20.75 16.61
CA GLU A 431 -4.46 -22.07 15.98
C GLU A 431 -3.09 -22.69 16.27
N PHE A 432 -2.01 -21.91 16.13
CA PHE A 432 -0.67 -22.41 16.47
C PHE A 432 -0.55 -22.83 17.92
N ALA A 433 -1.20 -22.10 18.84
CA ALA A 433 -1.21 -22.44 20.27
C ALA A 433 -1.91 -23.78 20.53
N LEU A 434 -3.05 -24.02 19.88
CA LEU A 434 -3.78 -25.28 19.99
C LEU A 434 -2.98 -26.45 19.39
N VAL A 435 -2.53 -26.33 18.14
CA VAL A 435 -1.78 -27.39 17.44
C VAL A 435 -0.49 -27.75 18.18
N ARG A 436 0.17 -26.76 18.77
CA ARG A 436 1.40 -26.97 19.58
C ARG A 436 1.12 -27.45 21.01
N GLY A 437 -0.15 -27.64 21.38
CA GLY A 437 -0.56 -28.11 22.72
C GLY A 437 -0.23 -27.12 23.84
N LYS A 438 -0.25 -25.81 23.56
CA LYS A 438 0.05 -24.74 24.53
C LYS A 438 -1.20 -24.16 25.19
N ILE A 439 -2.35 -24.38 24.60
CA ILE A 439 -3.67 -24.07 25.15
C ILE A 439 -4.57 -25.30 25.08
N THR A 440 -5.59 -25.35 25.95
CA THR A 440 -6.61 -26.39 25.92
C THR A 440 -7.69 -26.08 24.89
N GLU A 441 -8.49 -27.07 24.49
CA GLU A 441 -9.64 -26.85 23.60
C GLU A 441 -10.67 -25.87 24.21
N GLU A 442 -10.82 -25.85 25.53
CA GLU A 442 -11.69 -24.88 26.22
C GLU A 442 -11.17 -23.45 26.07
N GLN A 443 -9.85 -23.24 26.27
CA GLN A 443 -9.20 -21.95 26.04
C GLN A 443 -9.29 -21.54 24.56
N TYR A 444 -9.13 -22.48 23.66
CA TYR A 444 -9.28 -22.23 22.21
C TYR A 444 -10.68 -21.73 21.87
N ALA A 445 -11.72 -22.42 22.33
CA ALA A 445 -13.10 -22.00 22.13
C ALA A 445 -13.38 -20.61 22.76
N TYR A 446 -12.84 -20.35 23.95
CA TYR A 446 -12.90 -19.04 24.59
C TYR A 446 -12.27 -17.94 23.71
N TYR A 447 -11.05 -18.14 23.22
CA TYR A 447 -10.39 -17.14 22.38
C TYR A 447 -11.13 -16.90 21.07
N ILE A 448 -11.67 -17.94 20.43
CA ILE A 448 -12.51 -17.75 19.23
C ILE A 448 -13.75 -16.92 19.56
N SER A 449 -14.40 -17.20 20.70
CA SER A 449 -15.56 -16.42 21.13
C SER A 449 -15.21 -14.94 21.34
N GLU A 450 -14.07 -14.64 21.96
CA GLU A 450 -13.58 -13.26 22.14
C GLU A 450 -13.24 -12.58 20.80
N LEU A 451 -12.57 -13.27 19.87
CA LEU A 451 -12.29 -12.74 18.51
C LEU A 451 -13.56 -12.27 17.81
N LEU A 452 -14.62 -13.06 17.87
CA LEU A 452 -15.91 -12.73 17.24
C LEU A 452 -16.60 -11.51 17.89
N THR A 453 -16.17 -11.08 19.09
CA THR A 453 -16.70 -9.88 19.75
C THR A 453 -15.97 -8.59 19.36
N ILE A 454 -14.86 -8.64 18.62
CA ILE A 454 -14.08 -7.45 18.26
C ILE A 454 -14.94 -6.48 17.43
N ALA A 455 -15.57 -6.97 16.38
CA ALA A 455 -16.37 -6.13 15.46
C ALA A 455 -17.51 -5.37 16.18
N PRO A 456 -18.40 -5.99 16.97
CA PRO A 456 -19.44 -5.25 17.69
C PRO A 456 -18.87 -4.29 18.75
N LYS A 457 -17.72 -4.60 19.37
CA LYS A 457 -17.06 -3.70 20.31
C LYS A 457 -16.47 -2.46 19.63
N ILE A 458 -15.94 -2.58 18.41
CA ILE A 458 -15.50 -1.43 17.61
C ILE A 458 -16.69 -0.54 17.24
N ASN A 459 -17.83 -1.10 16.83
CA ASN A 459 -19.03 -0.32 16.57
C ASN A 459 -19.39 0.58 17.76
N LYS A 460 -19.31 0.01 18.99
CA LYS A 460 -19.57 0.78 20.21
C LYS A 460 -18.57 1.93 20.43
N ILE A 461 -17.30 1.77 20.04
CA ILE A 461 -16.30 2.85 20.11
C ILE A 461 -16.66 3.96 19.13
N LEU A 462 -17.12 3.61 17.94
CA LEU A 462 -17.48 4.56 16.88
C LEU A 462 -18.75 5.38 17.17
N GLU A 463 -19.57 4.95 18.14
CA GLU A 463 -20.73 5.69 18.62
C GLU A 463 -20.36 6.89 19.51
N ASP A 464 -19.21 6.90 20.18
CA ASP A 464 -18.75 7.96 21.12
C ASP A 464 -17.50 8.69 20.60
N LYS A 465 -17.58 9.20 19.38
CA LYS A 465 -16.45 9.88 18.72
C LYS A 465 -16.38 11.39 18.96
N GLU A 466 -17.48 12.02 19.38
CA GLU A 466 -17.57 13.48 19.55
C GLU A 466 -16.62 14.00 20.63
N ARG A 467 -16.41 13.25 21.68
CA ARG A 467 -15.44 13.60 22.73
C ARG A 467 -14.00 13.68 22.21
N LEU A 468 -13.63 12.74 21.35
CA LEU A 468 -12.33 12.74 20.67
C LEU A 468 -12.20 13.88 19.69
N GLN A 469 -13.27 14.20 18.95
CA GLN A 469 -13.30 15.35 18.03
C GLN A 469 -13.06 16.67 18.77
N TRP A 470 -13.73 16.86 19.90
CA TRP A 470 -13.52 18.05 20.76
C TRP A 470 -12.07 18.12 21.26
N PHE A 471 -11.53 17.02 21.73
CA PHE A 471 -10.14 16.93 22.22
C PHE A 471 -9.14 17.23 21.10
N ALA A 472 -9.33 16.64 19.93
CA ALA A 472 -8.48 16.82 18.75
C ALA A 472 -8.40 18.29 18.31
N ALA A 473 -9.52 19.00 18.31
CA ALA A 473 -9.55 20.44 17.99
C ALA A 473 -8.69 21.26 18.94
N LYS A 474 -8.66 20.92 20.24
CA LYS A 474 -7.83 21.59 21.24
C LYS A 474 -6.33 21.39 21.00
N TYR A 475 -5.92 20.21 20.54
CA TYR A 475 -4.52 19.84 20.33
C TYR A 475 -4.05 19.90 18.88
N ALA A 476 -4.86 20.40 17.97
CA ALA A 476 -4.49 20.55 16.56
C ALA A 476 -3.25 21.44 16.33
N GLY A 477 -2.93 22.33 17.27
CA GLY A 477 -1.74 23.18 17.25
C GLY A 477 -0.51 22.61 17.98
N ALA A 478 -0.55 21.38 18.48
CA ALA A 478 0.59 20.77 19.16
C ALA A 478 1.81 20.65 18.23
N HIS A 479 3.01 20.86 18.76
CA HIS A 479 4.27 20.66 18.03
C HIS A 479 4.73 19.23 18.12
N ASP A 480 4.76 18.69 19.35
CA ASP A 480 5.24 17.35 19.66
C ASP A 480 4.19 16.60 20.49
N VAL A 481 4.01 15.31 20.18
CA VAL A 481 3.11 14.43 20.90
C VAL A 481 3.82 13.12 21.18
N PHE A 482 3.79 12.68 22.44
CA PHE A 482 4.40 11.42 22.83
C PHE A 482 3.34 10.37 23.14
N PHE A 483 3.54 9.17 22.59
CA PHE A 483 2.71 8.02 22.88
C PHE A 483 3.50 7.06 23.77
N VAL A 484 2.87 6.52 24.81
CA VAL A 484 3.52 5.62 25.73
C VAL A 484 2.66 4.40 26.04
N GLY A 485 3.29 3.25 26.10
CA GLY A 485 2.66 1.98 26.44
C GLY A 485 3.70 0.94 26.86
N ARG A 486 3.24 -0.24 27.24
CA ARG A 486 4.10 -1.39 27.52
C ARG A 486 3.54 -2.65 26.89
N GLY A 487 4.43 -3.53 26.39
CA GLY A 487 3.98 -4.74 25.70
C GLY A 487 3.14 -4.41 24.46
N ILE A 488 1.96 -5.03 24.34
CA ILE A 488 1.02 -4.80 23.24
C ILE A 488 0.62 -3.32 23.15
N ASP A 489 0.43 -2.64 24.28
CA ASP A 489 0.08 -1.21 24.32
C ASP A 489 1.17 -0.32 23.70
N TYR A 490 2.45 -0.71 23.82
CA TYR A 490 3.54 -0.02 23.13
C TYR A 490 3.44 -0.21 21.60
N ALA A 491 3.15 -1.41 21.13
CA ALA A 491 2.95 -1.67 19.71
C ALA A 491 1.77 -0.87 19.13
N VAL A 492 0.67 -0.76 19.87
CA VAL A 492 -0.48 0.09 19.49
C VAL A 492 -0.11 1.58 19.50
N SER A 493 0.72 2.01 20.48
CA SER A 493 1.24 3.38 20.54
C SER A 493 2.08 3.75 19.32
N LEU A 494 2.89 2.82 18.78
CA LEU A 494 3.63 3.02 17.54
C LEU A 494 2.69 3.34 16.36
N GLU A 495 1.58 2.59 16.24
CA GLU A 495 0.60 2.82 15.16
C GLU A 495 -0.15 4.14 15.35
N GLY A 496 -0.56 4.47 16.58
CA GLY A 496 -1.21 5.75 16.89
C GLY A 496 -0.32 6.95 16.55
N SER A 497 0.96 6.88 16.92
CA SER A 497 1.96 7.89 16.57
C SER A 497 2.15 8.00 15.06
N LEU A 498 2.22 6.87 14.33
CA LEU A 498 2.35 6.88 12.87
C LEU A 498 1.15 7.57 12.23
N LYS A 499 -0.09 7.20 12.60
CA LYS A 499 -1.30 7.85 12.07
C LYS A 499 -1.30 9.35 12.29
N LEU A 500 -0.95 9.81 13.49
CA LEU A 500 -0.91 11.23 13.78
C LEU A 500 0.10 11.97 12.89
N LYS A 501 1.34 11.47 12.77
CA LYS A 501 2.37 12.14 11.96
C LYS A 501 2.09 12.12 10.46
N GLU A 502 1.53 11.02 9.94
CA GLU A 502 1.24 10.87 8.51
C GLU A 502 0.26 11.92 7.98
N ILE A 503 -0.82 12.15 8.71
CA ILE A 503 -1.96 12.94 8.22
C ILE A 503 -2.04 14.35 8.82
N SER A 504 -1.47 14.58 10.02
CA SER A 504 -1.52 15.90 10.67
C SER A 504 -0.21 16.69 10.57
N TYR A 505 0.90 16.02 10.20
CA TYR A 505 2.25 16.56 10.16
C TYR A 505 2.78 17.05 11.52
N ILE A 506 2.13 16.65 12.61
CA ILE A 506 2.64 16.86 13.96
C ILE A 506 3.74 15.84 14.21
N HIS A 507 4.89 16.29 14.70
CA HIS A 507 5.92 15.36 15.13
C HIS A 507 5.40 14.53 16.31
N SER A 508 5.45 13.21 16.18
CA SER A 508 5.04 12.32 17.26
C SER A 508 5.92 11.08 17.32
N GLU A 509 6.17 10.63 18.54
CA GLU A 509 6.96 9.43 18.77
C GLU A 509 6.27 8.53 19.80
N ALA A 510 6.50 7.21 19.67
CA ALA A 510 6.02 6.23 20.63
C ALA A 510 7.19 5.58 21.36
N TYR A 511 7.07 5.45 22.67
CA TYR A 511 8.09 4.85 23.52
C TYR A 511 7.50 3.74 24.41
N ALA A 512 8.30 2.72 24.65
CA ALA A 512 8.05 1.86 25.79
C ALA A 512 8.10 2.74 27.06
N ALA A 513 7.00 2.78 27.83
CA ALA A 513 6.82 3.78 28.88
C ALA A 513 7.97 3.85 29.90
N GLY A 514 8.61 2.72 30.19
CA GLY A 514 9.77 2.67 31.08
C GLY A 514 11.03 3.29 30.49
N GLU A 515 11.14 3.37 29.15
CA GLU A 515 12.32 3.89 28.47
C GLU A 515 12.36 5.42 28.44
N LEU A 516 11.23 6.10 28.64
CA LEU A 516 11.15 7.56 28.68
C LEU A 516 12.22 8.19 29.59
N LYS A 517 12.42 7.64 30.78
CA LYS A 517 13.36 8.17 31.77
C LYS A 517 14.84 8.04 31.38
N HIS A 518 15.16 7.25 30.35
CA HIS A 518 16.54 7.03 29.87
C HIS A 518 16.96 8.04 28.79
N GLY A 519 16.27 9.16 28.68
CA GLY A 519 16.64 10.27 27.78
C GLY A 519 15.46 11.13 27.37
N THR A 520 14.46 10.53 26.73
CA THR A 520 13.36 11.22 26.05
C THR A 520 12.51 12.10 26.96
N ILE A 521 12.40 11.79 28.25
CA ILE A 521 11.67 12.59 29.22
C ILE A 521 12.19 14.04 29.32
N SER A 522 13.41 14.31 28.84
CA SER A 522 13.99 15.66 28.73
C SER A 522 13.23 16.56 27.76
N LEU A 523 12.45 16.00 26.86
CA LEU A 523 11.62 16.71 25.89
C LEU A 523 10.25 17.11 26.44
N ILE A 524 9.90 16.65 27.63
CA ILE A 524 8.62 16.97 28.24
C ILE A 524 8.67 18.38 28.85
N GLU A 525 7.85 19.26 28.31
CA GLU A 525 7.67 20.63 28.74
C GLU A 525 6.21 20.88 29.19
N PRO A 526 5.92 21.97 29.91
CA PRO A 526 4.55 22.34 30.29
C PRO A 526 3.62 22.41 29.06
N GLY A 527 2.56 21.60 29.07
CA GLY A 527 1.57 21.50 27.99
C GLY A 527 1.88 20.47 26.91
N THR A 528 3.04 19.81 26.94
CA THR A 528 3.34 18.67 26.03
C THR A 528 2.28 17.57 26.18
N LEU A 529 1.67 17.14 25.08
CA LEU A 529 0.68 16.07 25.09
C LEU A 529 1.37 14.70 25.18
N VAL A 530 1.03 13.94 26.22
CA VAL A 530 1.45 12.54 26.37
C VAL A 530 0.21 11.65 26.38
N ILE A 531 0.15 10.71 25.44
CA ILE A 531 -0.94 9.76 25.27
C ILE A 531 -0.51 8.40 25.79
N GLY A 532 -1.11 7.95 26.86
CA GLY A 532 -0.87 6.63 27.45
C GLY A 532 -1.89 5.60 26.98
N VAL A 533 -1.44 4.44 26.53
CA VAL A 533 -2.27 3.26 26.25
C VAL A 533 -2.07 2.26 27.40
N LEU A 534 -3.19 1.91 28.08
CA LEU A 534 -3.17 1.16 29.34
C LEU A 534 -4.28 0.07 29.33
N THR A 535 -4.19 -0.88 28.39
CA THR A 535 -5.17 -1.98 28.28
C THR A 535 -4.69 -3.26 28.96
N GLN A 536 -3.40 -3.37 29.25
CA GLN A 536 -2.77 -4.55 29.86
C GLN A 536 -2.81 -4.46 31.38
N SER A 537 -3.62 -5.27 32.06
CA SER A 537 -3.86 -5.16 33.51
C SER A 537 -2.58 -5.30 34.36
N LYS A 538 -1.71 -6.24 33.99
CA LYS A 538 -0.42 -6.47 34.70
C LYS A 538 0.57 -5.31 34.55
N LEU A 539 0.42 -4.48 33.53
CA LEU A 539 1.32 -3.38 33.19
C LEU A 539 0.70 -2.00 33.47
N TYR A 540 -0.58 -1.96 33.85
CA TYR A 540 -1.37 -0.75 34.05
C TYR A 540 -0.71 0.22 35.03
N GLU A 541 -0.43 -0.22 36.25
CA GLU A 541 0.19 0.62 37.29
C GLU A 541 1.60 1.10 36.91
N LYS A 542 2.35 0.26 36.18
CA LYS A 542 3.70 0.61 35.71
C LYS A 542 3.66 1.72 34.67
N THR A 543 2.73 1.62 33.72
CA THR A 543 2.53 2.66 32.67
C THR A 543 2.00 3.93 33.31
N MET A 544 1.03 3.82 34.23
CA MET A 544 0.50 4.94 34.99
C MET A 544 1.60 5.70 35.76
N SER A 545 2.48 4.99 36.45
CA SER A 545 3.62 5.61 37.14
C SER A 545 4.51 6.41 36.20
N ASN A 546 4.76 5.92 34.98
CA ASN A 546 5.55 6.66 34.01
C ASN A 546 4.80 7.91 33.48
N MET A 547 3.48 7.85 33.35
CA MET A 547 2.67 9.02 32.99
C MET A 547 2.71 10.09 34.08
N VAL A 548 2.66 9.69 35.35
CA VAL A 548 2.83 10.62 36.50
C VAL A 548 4.19 11.32 36.46
N GLU A 549 5.26 10.62 36.07
CA GLU A 549 6.58 11.24 35.88
C GLU A 549 6.55 12.34 34.78
N CYS A 550 5.77 12.16 33.71
CA CYS A 550 5.55 13.20 32.72
C CYS A 550 4.70 14.36 33.26
N ARG A 551 3.63 14.05 34.01
CA ARG A 551 2.77 15.07 34.64
C ARG A 551 3.56 15.98 35.60
N SER A 552 4.49 15.41 36.36
CA SER A 552 5.34 16.20 37.26
C SER A 552 6.24 17.22 36.56
N ARG A 553 6.38 17.12 35.23
CA ARG A 553 7.10 18.06 34.37
C ARG A 553 6.16 18.96 33.55
N GLY A 554 4.86 18.92 33.85
CA GLY A 554 3.86 19.76 33.22
C GLY A 554 3.20 19.20 31.97
N ALA A 555 3.39 17.92 31.64
CA ALA A 555 2.69 17.28 30.53
C ALA A 555 1.17 17.28 30.73
N TYR A 556 0.43 17.44 29.63
CA TYR A 556 -1.00 17.15 29.58
C TYR A 556 -1.18 15.66 29.22
N LEU A 557 -1.95 14.94 30.01
CA LEU A 557 -2.08 13.49 29.89
C LEU A 557 -3.43 13.08 29.29
N LEU A 558 -3.39 12.31 28.19
CA LEU A 558 -4.52 11.51 27.72
C LEU A 558 -4.27 10.05 28.11
N GLY A 559 -5.21 9.42 28.78
CA GLY A 559 -5.16 8.00 29.14
C GLY A 559 -6.23 7.21 28.37
N LEU A 560 -5.82 6.19 27.60
CA LEU A 560 -6.69 5.26 26.90
C LEU A 560 -6.66 3.92 27.62
N THR A 561 -7.81 3.47 28.13
CA THR A 561 -7.94 2.23 28.89
C THR A 561 -9.29 1.54 28.65
N THR A 562 -9.54 0.44 29.34
CA THR A 562 -10.80 -0.31 29.23
C THR A 562 -11.86 0.19 30.23
N TYR A 563 -13.15 0.04 29.87
CA TYR A 563 -14.24 0.31 30.82
C TYR A 563 -14.03 -0.39 32.16
N GLY A 564 -14.32 0.31 33.23
CA GLY A 564 -14.17 -0.15 34.62
C GLY A 564 -12.86 0.24 35.26
N LYS A 565 -11.94 0.90 34.55
CA LYS A 565 -10.69 1.47 35.03
C LYS A 565 -10.83 2.98 35.23
N TYR A 566 -11.88 3.41 35.96
CA TYR A 566 -12.24 4.84 36.08
C TYR A 566 -11.30 5.61 37.00
N GLU A 567 -10.53 4.93 37.83
CA GLU A 567 -9.48 5.53 38.66
C GLU A 567 -8.41 6.28 37.85
N ILE A 568 -8.31 6.03 36.54
CA ILE A 568 -7.39 6.75 35.66
C ILE A 568 -7.67 8.27 35.65
N GLU A 569 -8.94 8.67 35.84
CA GLU A 569 -9.36 10.08 35.84
C GLU A 569 -8.74 10.91 36.98
N GLU A 570 -8.27 10.28 38.06
CA GLU A 570 -7.52 10.96 39.12
C GLU A 570 -6.12 11.38 38.65
N THR A 571 -5.59 10.72 37.61
CA THR A 571 -4.21 10.91 37.15
C THR A 571 -4.13 11.60 35.81
N VAL A 572 -5.09 11.39 34.89
CA VAL A 572 -5.02 11.98 33.55
C VAL A 572 -5.96 13.16 33.39
N ASP A 573 -5.65 14.04 32.46
CA ASP A 573 -6.47 15.22 32.16
C ASP A 573 -7.63 14.90 31.22
N PHE A 574 -7.49 13.82 30.42
CA PHE A 574 -8.53 13.32 29.54
C PHE A 574 -8.48 11.80 29.44
N ALA A 575 -9.59 11.13 29.73
CA ALA A 575 -9.70 9.69 29.67
C ALA A 575 -10.52 9.23 28.46
N VAL A 576 -10.05 8.19 27.79
CA VAL A 576 -10.74 7.49 26.70
C VAL A 576 -10.90 6.03 27.10
N TYR A 577 -12.11 5.50 26.89
CA TYR A 577 -12.44 4.13 27.29
C TYR A 577 -12.83 3.29 26.08
N VAL A 578 -12.31 2.05 26.06
CA VAL A 578 -12.73 1.03 25.09
C VAL A 578 -13.41 -0.14 25.80
N PRO A 579 -14.29 -0.91 25.14
CA PRO A 579 -14.91 -2.09 25.73
C PRO A 579 -13.88 -3.09 26.24
N ARG A 580 -14.23 -3.85 27.28
CA ARG A 580 -13.41 -4.96 27.75
C ARG A 580 -13.40 -6.10 26.74
N ILE A 581 -12.24 -6.68 26.57
CA ILE A 581 -11.97 -7.87 25.77
C ILE A 581 -10.80 -8.61 26.41
N ASP A 582 -10.51 -9.83 26.00
CA ASP A 582 -9.26 -10.48 26.38
C ASP A 582 -8.05 -9.58 26.03
N GLU A 583 -7.09 -9.49 26.92
CA GLU A 583 -5.97 -8.54 26.79
C GLU A 583 -5.11 -8.77 25.54
N TYR A 584 -5.05 -10.01 25.03
CA TYR A 584 -4.36 -10.32 23.77
C TYR A 584 -4.99 -9.61 22.57
N PHE A 585 -6.28 -9.34 22.61
CA PHE A 585 -7.03 -8.73 21.50
C PHE A 585 -7.35 -7.25 21.70
N ALA A 586 -6.97 -6.70 22.88
CA ALA A 586 -7.26 -5.31 23.24
C ALA A 586 -6.67 -4.28 22.25
N GLY A 587 -5.56 -4.63 21.58
CA GLY A 587 -4.93 -3.79 20.56
C GLY A 587 -5.86 -3.41 19.42
N SER A 588 -6.75 -4.32 18.99
CA SER A 588 -7.75 -4.05 17.94
C SER A 588 -8.79 -3.01 18.35
N LEU A 589 -9.06 -2.85 19.64
CA LEU A 589 -9.98 -1.84 20.16
C LEU A 589 -9.27 -0.52 20.41
N ALA A 590 -8.07 -0.58 21.00
CA ALA A 590 -7.31 0.60 21.42
C ALA A 590 -6.79 1.42 20.22
N VAL A 591 -6.54 0.81 19.07
CA VAL A 591 -6.08 1.53 17.87
C VAL A 591 -7.15 2.47 17.29
N VAL A 592 -8.44 2.13 17.42
CA VAL A 592 -9.54 2.87 16.81
C VAL A 592 -9.65 4.32 17.33
N PRO A 593 -9.65 4.59 18.64
CA PRO A 593 -9.59 5.96 19.16
C PRO A 593 -8.35 6.74 18.71
N LEU A 594 -7.21 6.08 18.52
CA LEU A 594 -5.98 6.74 18.06
C LEU A 594 -6.07 7.11 16.57
N GLN A 595 -6.69 6.28 15.75
CA GLN A 595 -6.99 6.60 14.34
C GLN A 595 -7.97 7.79 14.25
N LEU A 596 -9.04 7.79 15.04
CA LEU A 596 -9.99 8.90 15.13
C LEU A 596 -9.32 10.19 15.59
N LEU A 597 -8.42 10.12 16.57
CA LEU A 597 -7.65 11.27 17.04
C LEU A 597 -6.82 11.88 15.91
N GLY A 598 -6.04 11.06 15.20
CA GLY A 598 -5.25 11.52 14.06
C GLY A 598 -6.11 12.16 12.99
N TYR A 599 -7.23 11.53 12.63
CA TYR A 599 -8.21 12.04 11.67
C TYR A 599 -8.74 13.43 12.08
N TYR A 600 -9.29 13.55 13.29
CA TYR A 600 -9.90 14.82 13.73
C TYR A 600 -8.88 15.94 13.92
N VAL A 601 -7.66 15.64 14.38
CA VAL A 601 -6.56 16.62 14.42
C VAL A 601 -6.28 17.16 13.02
N SER A 602 -6.24 16.30 12.02
CA SER A 602 -5.96 16.69 10.62
C SER A 602 -7.08 17.50 10.01
N VAL A 603 -8.34 17.12 10.25
CA VAL A 603 -9.52 17.88 9.83
C VAL A 603 -9.55 19.26 10.49
N ALA A 604 -9.26 19.36 11.79
CA ALA A 604 -9.19 20.64 12.51
C ALA A 604 -8.08 21.56 11.97
N LYS A 605 -7.03 21.00 11.38
CA LYS A 605 -5.97 21.76 10.68
C LYS A 605 -6.31 22.08 9.23
N GLY A 606 -7.46 21.64 8.70
CA GLY A 606 -7.85 21.83 7.29
C GLY A 606 -6.98 21.04 6.30
N LEU A 607 -6.44 19.89 6.70
CA LEU A 607 -5.56 19.07 5.88
C LEU A 607 -6.35 17.98 5.13
N ASP A 608 -5.84 17.59 3.96
CA ASP A 608 -6.36 16.45 3.19
C ASP A 608 -5.93 15.14 3.85
N VAL A 609 -6.83 14.49 4.55
CA VAL A 609 -6.56 13.25 5.30
C VAL A 609 -6.45 12.03 4.40
N ASP A 610 -7.07 12.05 3.21
CA ASP A 610 -7.04 10.94 2.26
C ASP A 610 -5.76 10.92 1.44
N LYS A 611 -5.20 12.11 1.16
CA LYS A 611 -4.00 12.30 0.33
C LYS A 611 -2.99 13.22 1.03
N PRO A 612 -2.40 12.77 2.14
CA PRO A 612 -1.40 13.57 2.85
C PRO A 612 -0.17 13.80 1.98
N ARG A 613 0.48 14.96 2.18
CA ARG A 613 1.68 15.33 1.40
C ARG A 613 2.80 14.32 1.60
N ASN A 614 3.61 14.11 0.57
CA ASN A 614 4.82 13.29 0.59
C ASN A 614 4.58 11.80 0.95
N LEU A 615 3.37 11.30 0.83
CA LEU A 615 3.04 9.90 1.05
C LEU A 615 2.30 9.30 -0.14
N ALA A 616 2.51 8.02 -0.36
CA ALA A 616 1.79 7.20 -1.33
C ALA A 616 1.24 5.95 -0.64
N LYS A 617 0.07 5.47 -1.10
CA LYS A 617 -0.63 4.31 -0.50
C LYS A 617 0.23 3.05 -0.48
N SER A 618 1.06 2.83 -1.47
CA SER A 618 1.92 1.65 -1.59
C SER A 618 3.26 2.04 -2.19
N VAL A 619 4.37 1.62 -1.58
CA VAL A 619 5.74 1.88 -2.04
C VAL A 619 6.21 0.66 -2.82
N THR A 620 6.23 0.75 -4.17
CA THR A 620 6.60 -0.35 -5.09
C THR A 620 7.99 -0.15 -5.72
N VAL A 621 8.75 0.81 -5.24
CA VAL A 621 10.13 1.09 -5.65
C VAL A 621 11.00 1.26 -4.40
N GLU A 622 12.30 1.00 -4.55
CA GLU A 622 13.31 1.31 -3.54
C GLU A 622 13.72 2.76 -3.57
#